data_93f5e404a972c8cf4041ea5ad26790a5
#
_entry.id   93f5e404a972c8cf4041ea5ad26790a5
#
_cell.length_a   1.000
_cell.length_b   1.000
_cell.length_c   1.000
_cell.angle_alpha   90.00
_cell.angle_beta   90.00
_cell.angle_gamma   90.00
#
_symmetry.space_group_name_H-M   'P 1'
#
loop_
_entity.id
_entity.type
_entity.pdbx_description
1 polymer ?
#
loop_
_entity_poly.entity_id
_entity_poly.type
_entity_poly.pdbx_seq_one_letter_code
_entity_poly.pdbx_strand_id
1 'polypeptide(L)'
;LLAEPFPGRRTVYGFIDRQNLPGMFRTFDLPNPDVSSAQRFSTTVPQQALFLLNSPFALEMARAAASRTAGGAPGGEVEALFRLVHQRRPDADELTFARQFLAAAGEPVATTPGTSGSKVAVAPFGRLAELAQVLLLSNETAFVD
;
A
#
# COMPACT_ATOMS: atom_id res chain seq x y z
N LEU A 1 -14.30 -4.84 6.76
CA LEU A 1 -13.43 -3.90 6.02
C LEU A 1 -12.02 -4.45 5.79
N LEU A 2 -11.53 -5.29 6.70
CA LEU A 2 -10.16 -5.83 6.69
C LEU A 2 -10.12 -7.35 6.45
N ALA A 3 -11.26 -7.98 6.21
CA ALA A 3 -11.36 -9.37 5.83
C ALA A 3 -11.39 -9.49 4.30
N GLU A 4 -10.69 -10.45 3.77
CA GLU A 4 -10.74 -10.79 2.34
C GLU A 4 -12.11 -11.40 1.97
N PRO A 5 -12.64 -11.10 0.78
CA PRO A 5 -12.11 -10.14 -0.18
C PRO A 5 -12.33 -8.68 0.26
N PHE A 6 -11.32 -7.83 0.06
CA PHE A 6 -11.42 -6.42 0.43
C PHE A 6 -12.50 -5.73 -0.42
N PRO A 7 -13.45 -5.00 0.19
CA PRO A 7 -14.62 -4.46 -0.52
C PRO A 7 -14.29 -3.32 -1.50
N GLY A 8 -13.04 -2.88 -1.61
CA GLY A 8 -12.61 -1.80 -2.51
C GLY A 8 -13.25 -0.44 -2.21
N ARG A 9 -13.92 -0.28 -1.09
CA ARG A 9 -14.57 0.96 -0.67
C ARG A 9 -13.69 1.74 0.31
N ARG A 10 -13.80 3.06 0.27
CA ARG A 10 -13.14 3.91 1.27
C ARG A 10 -13.65 3.58 2.68
N THR A 11 -12.74 3.60 3.63
CA THR A 11 -13.00 3.25 5.04
C THR A 11 -14.16 4.03 5.67
N VAL A 12 -14.41 5.25 5.18
CA VAL A 12 -15.52 6.10 5.66
C VAL A 12 -16.90 5.47 5.46
N TYR A 13 -17.03 4.53 4.51
CA TYR A 13 -18.27 3.80 4.27
C TYR A 13 -18.34 2.45 5.02
N GLY A 14 -17.34 2.17 5.83
CA GLY A 14 -17.29 0.95 6.61
C GLY A 14 -18.09 1.06 7.89
N PHE A 15 -18.71 -0.05 8.28
CA PHE A 15 -19.32 -0.14 9.60
C PHE A 15 -18.24 -0.10 10.68
N ILE A 16 -18.39 0.78 11.65
CA ILE A 16 -17.52 0.90 12.82
C ILE A 16 -18.32 0.44 14.04
N ASP A 17 -17.95 -0.73 14.54
CA ASP A 17 -18.45 -1.21 15.83
C ASP A 17 -17.66 -0.52 16.95
N ARG A 18 -18.37 0.24 17.80
CA ARG A 18 -17.75 0.96 18.92
C ARG A 18 -17.18 0.00 19.95
N GLN A 19 -17.82 -1.14 20.17
CA GLN A 19 -17.39 -2.11 21.16
C GLN A 19 -16.24 -2.98 20.65
N ASN A 20 -16.10 -3.14 19.33
CA ASN A 20 -15.08 -3.96 18.71
C ASN A 20 -14.37 -3.20 17.57
N LEU A 21 -13.62 -2.17 17.95
CA LEU A 21 -12.85 -1.39 16.98
C LEU A 21 -11.64 -2.19 16.50
N PRO A 22 -11.53 -2.49 15.18
CA PRO A 22 -10.38 -3.20 14.63
C PRO A 22 -9.04 -2.52 14.98
N GLY A 23 -8.04 -3.32 15.36
CA GLY A 23 -6.74 -2.82 15.81
C GLY A 23 -6.04 -1.87 14.85
N MET A 24 -6.24 -2.05 13.53
CA MET A 24 -5.73 -1.15 12.51
C MET A 24 -6.17 0.30 12.73
N PHE A 25 -7.42 0.54 13.07
CA PHE A 25 -7.89 1.90 13.30
C PHE A 25 -7.18 2.58 14.48
N ARG A 26 -6.85 1.80 15.52
CA ARG A 26 -6.06 2.29 16.66
C ARG A 26 -4.62 2.57 16.26
N THR A 27 -4.04 1.71 15.42
CA THR A 27 -2.67 1.89 14.90
C THR A 27 -2.54 3.17 14.07
N PHE A 28 -3.61 3.58 13.37
CA PHE A 28 -3.66 4.82 12.57
C PHE A 28 -4.42 5.96 13.26
N ASP A 29 -4.34 6.03 14.57
CA ASP A 29 -4.83 7.15 15.39
C ASP A 29 -6.30 7.52 15.18
N LEU A 30 -7.16 6.51 14.88
CA LEU A 30 -8.59 6.78 14.89
C LEU A 30 -9.03 7.09 16.32
N PRO A 31 -9.67 8.25 16.59
CA PRO A 31 -10.17 8.57 17.91
C PRO A 31 -11.10 7.49 18.44
N ASN A 32 -11.04 7.25 19.75
CA ASN A 32 -11.97 6.33 20.39
C ASN A 32 -13.41 6.89 20.24
N PRO A 33 -14.33 6.11 19.63
CA PRO A 33 -15.70 6.57 19.39
C PRO A 33 -16.52 6.78 20.66
N ASP A 34 -16.05 6.30 21.83
CA ASP A 34 -16.75 6.41 23.11
C ASP A 34 -16.32 7.67 23.91
N VAL A 35 -15.28 8.37 23.47
CA VAL A 35 -14.72 9.52 24.18
C VAL A 35 -14.69 10.75 23.28
N SER A 36 -15.14 11.87 23.81
CA SER A 36 -15.00 13.14 23.11
C SER A 36 -13.52 13.49 22.95
N SER A 37 -13.10 13.77 21.73
CA SER A 37 -11.74 14.18 21.41
C SER A 37 -11.78 15.54 20.72
N ALA A 38 -11.16 16.55 21.35
CA ALA A 38 -11.08 17.90 20.80
C ALA A 38 -10.14 17.98 19.60
N GLN A 39 -9.15 17.08 19.52
CA GLN A 39 -8.15 17.04 18.46
C GLN A 39 -7.75 15.59 18.19
N ARG A 40 -7.52 15.27 16.92
CA ARG A 40 -6.96 13.99 16.53
C ARG A 40 -5.48 13.95 16.89
N PHE A 41 -5.06 12.89 17.56
CA PHE A 41 -3.65 12.61 17.77
C PHE A 41 -3.03 12.19 16.43
N SER A 42 -1.78 12.58 16.23
CA SER A 42 -0.96 12.10 15.10
C SER A 42 0.29 11.50 15.70
N THR A 43 0.41 10.19 15.61
CA THR A 43 1.58 9.46 16.09
C THR A 43 2.29 8.79 14.93
N THR A 44 3.60 8.72 15.00
CA THR A 44 4.41 7.93 14.08
C THR A 44 4.96 6.74 14.85
N VAL A 45 4.38 5.58 14.60
CA VAL A 45 4.78 4.35 15.30
C VAL A 45 5.26 3.29 14.30
N PRO A 46 6.23 2.46 14.67
CA PRO A 46 6.76 1.40 13.80
C PRO A 46 5.68 0.43 13.28
N GLN A 47 4.60 0.24 14.03
CA GLN A 47 3.48 -0.62 13.64
C GLN A 47 2.77 -0.13 12.38
N GLN A 48 2.71 1.19 12.12
CA GLN A 48 2.14 1.75 10.90
C GLN A 48 2.96 1.33 9.68
N ALA A 49 4.28 1.48 9.76
CA ALA A 49 5.18 1.07 8.69
C ALA A 49 5.14 -0.45 8.46
N LEU A 50 5.16 -1.25 9.53
CA LEU A 50 5.06 -2.70 9.44
C LEU A 50 3.72 -3.16 8.86
N PHE A 51 2.63 -2.49 9.19
CA PHE A 51 1.32 -2.77 8.60
C PHE A 51 1.34 -2.54 7.10
N LEU A 52 1.80 -1.38 6.64
CA LEU A 52 1.87 -1.06 5.21
C LEU A 52 2.82 -1.99 4.45
N LEU A 53 3.91 -2.43 5.11
CA LEU A 53 4.88 -3.33 4.49
C LEU A 53 4.35 -4.77 4.33
N ASN A 54 3.60 -5.27 5.31
CA ASN A 54 3.24 -6.69 5.40
C ASN A 54 1.75 -6.98 5.22
N SER A 55 0.89 -5.96 5.19
CA SER A 55 -0.55 -6.15 5.08
C SER A 55 -0.93 -6.74 3.72
N PRO A 56 -1.73 -7.82 3.68
CA PRO A 56 -2.29 -8.33 2.44
C PRO A 56 -3.02 -7.26 1.63
N PHE A 57 -3.71 -6.34 2.30
CA PHE A 57 -4.36 -5.20 1.68
C PHE A 57 -3.38 -4.29 0.94
N ALA A 58 -2.25 -3.92 1.56
CA ALA A 58 -1.24 -3.08 0.93
C ALA A 58 -0.60 -3.77 -0.28
N LEU A 59 -0.32 -5.06 -0.18
CA LEU A 59 0.19 -5.87 -1.28
C LEU A 59 -0.80 -5.98 -2.44
N GLU A 60 -2.08 -6.14 -2.15
CA GLU A 60 -3.14 -6.16 -3.17
C GLU A 60 -3.25 -4.81 -3.87
N MET A 61 -3.21 -3.70 -3.13
CA MET A 61 -3.22 -2.36 -3.71
C MET A 61 -2.00 -2.09 -4.59
N ALA A 62 -0.81 -2.55 -4.19
CA ALA A 62 0.39 -2.46 -5.01
C ALA A 62 0.27 -3.25 -6.32
N ARG A 63 -0.26 -4.48 -6.27
CA ARG A 63 -0.55 -5.26 -7.47
C ARG A 63 -1.57 -4.58 -8.38
N ALA A 64 -2.63 -4.05 -7.81
CA ALA A 64 -3.67 -3.34 -8.55
C ALA A 64 -3.11 -2.07 -9.21
N ALA A 65 -2.26 -1.31 -8.54
CA ALA A 65 -1.58 -0.15 -9.11
C ALA A 65 -0.67 -0.56 -10.27
N ALA A 66 0.16 -1.58 -10.07
CA ALA A 66 1.05 -2.11 -11.12
C ALA A 66 0.27 -2.60 -12.35
N SER A 67 -0.81 -3.36 -12.15
CA SER A 67 -1.62 -3.88 -13.26
C SER A 67 -2.28 -2.77 -14.08
N ARG A 68 -2.67 -1.67 -13.44
CA ARG A 68 -3.26 -0.51 -14.13
C ARG A 68 -2.25 0.26 -14.97
N THR A 69 -0.98 0.17 -14.64
CA THR A 69 0.10 0.92 -15.31
C THR A 69 0.91 0.08 -16.29
N ALA A 70 0.84 -1.25 -16.20
CA ALA A 70 1.58 -2.19 -17.06
C ALA A 70 1.17 -2.16 -18.56
N GLY A 71 0.03 -1.58 -18.92
CA GLY A 71 -0.48 -1.50 -20.29
C GLY A 71 -0.09 -0.22 -21.04
N GLY A 72 0.75 0.62 -20.48
CA GLY A 72 1.21 1.87 -21.08
C GLY A 72 2.27 1.69 -22.17
N ALA A 73 2.74 2.81 -22.74
CA ALA A 73 3.86 2.80 -23.69
C ALA A 73 5.12 2.20 -23.04
N PRO A 74 5.94 1.44 -23.80
CA PRO A 74 7.17 0.87 -23.28
C PRO A 74 8.05 1.93 -22.60
N GLY A 75 8.42 1.73 -21.34
CA GLY A 75 9.18 2.68 -20.52
C GLY A 75 8.38 3.82 -19.90
N GLY A 76 7.07 3.92 -20.15
CA GLY A 76 6.16 4.89 -19.52
C GLY A 76 5.51 4.40 -18.21
N GLU A 77 5.73 3.15 -17.85
CA GLU A 77 5.12 2.51 -16.68
C GLU A 77 5.47 3.22 -15.37
N VAL A 78 6.71 3.66 -15.23
CA VAL A 78 7.18 4.41 -14.06
C VAL A 78 6.45 5.75 -13.94
N GLU A 79 6.37 6.53 -15.03
CA GLU A 79 5.66 7.81 -15.00
C GLU A 79 4.18 7.62 -14.73
N ALA A 80 3.56 6.59 -15.31
CA ALA A 80 2.16 6.28 -15.08
C ALA A 80 1.92 5.90 -13.61
N LEU A 81 2.84 5.17 -13.00
CA LEU A 81 2.77 4.77 -11.60
C LEU A 81 2.91 5.97 -10.65
N PHE A 82 3.88 6.87 -10.90
CA PHE A 82 4.03 8.10 -10.12
C PHE A 82 2.79 9.01 -10.23
N ARG A 83 2.24 9.16 -11.42
CA ARG A 83 1.00 9.91 -11.60
C ARG A 83 -0.20 9.27 -10.90
N LEU A 84 -0.26 7.96 -10.84
CA LEU A 84 -1.33 7.25 -10.15
C LEU A 84 -1.24 7.41 -8.63
N VAL A 85 -0.04 7.30 -8.06
CA VAL A 85 0.18 7.29 -6.61
C VAL A 85 0.39 8.70 -6.06
N HIS A 86 1.33 9.47 -6.64
CA HIS A 86 1.74 10.79 -6.15
C HIS A 86 1.09 11.96 -6.88
N GLN A 87 0.28 11.69 -7.94
CA GLN A 87 -0.39 12.71 -8.75
C GLN A 87 0.58 13.71 -9.43
N ARG A 88 1.87 13.36 -9.53
CA ARG A 88 2.91 14.15 -10.18
C ARG A 88 3.76 13.30 -11.12
N ARG A 89 4.64 13.93 -11.88
CA ARG A 89 5.69 13.24 -12.63
C ARG A 89 6.89 12.96 -11.71
N PRO A 90 7.61 11.83 -11.94
CA PRO A 90 8.88 11.60 -11.27
C PRO A 90 9.89 12.67 -11.70
N ASP A 91 10.81 13.03 -10.82
CA ASP A 91 11.97 13.81 -11.20
C ASP A 91 13.01 12.94 -11.93
N ALA A 92 14.13 13.55 -12.37
CA ALA A 92 15.16 12.84 -13.16
C ALA A 92 15.84 11.73 -12.35
N ASP A 93 16.05 11.94 -11.06
CA ASP A 93 16.72 10.98 -10.19
C ASP A 93 15.78 9.83 -9.84
N GLU A 94 14.53 10.13 -9.47
CA GLU A 94 13.48 9.15 -9.22
C GLU A 94 13.25 8.24 -10.44
N LEU A 95 13.20 8.83 -11.64
CA LEU A 95 13.04 8.08 -12.88
C LEU A 95 14.23 7.15 -13.13
N THR A 96 15.45 7.63 -12.87
CA THR A 96 16.67 6.85 -13.04
C THR A 96 16.72 5.69 -12.05
N PHE A 97 16.47 5.94 -10.77
CA PHE A 97 16.41 4.89 -9.75
C PHE A 97 15.33 3.85 -10.03
N ALA A 98 14.12 4.29 -10.39
CA ALA A 98 13.02 3.39 -10.70
C ALA A 98 13.34 2.49 -11.90
N ARG A 99 13.95 3.04 -12.96
CA ARG A 99 14.38 2.26 -14.13
C ARG A 99 15.50 1.26 -13.79
N GLN A 100 16.48 1.68 -13.00
CA GLN A 100 17.53 0.78 -12.53
C GLN A 100 16.96 -0.35 -11.66
N PHE A 101 16.03 -0.03 -10.77
CA PHE A 101 15.34 -1.02 -9.95
C PHE A 101 14.58 -2.05 -10.80
N LEU A 102 13.84 -1.60 -11.81
CA LEU A 102 13.09 -2.48 -12.72
C LEU A 102 14.02 -3.32 -13.60
N ALA A 103 15.18 -2.77 -14.01
CA ALA A 103 16.17 -3.47 -14.82
C ALA A 103 17.03 -4.44 -14.01
N ALA A 104 17.16 -4.26 -12.71
CA ALA A 104 17.93 -5.15 -11.85
C ALA A 104 17.29 -6.55 -11.87
N ALA A 105 18.01 -7.50 -12.43
CA ALA A 105 17.63 -8.92 -12.46
C ALA A 105 17.62 -9.47 -11.02
N GLY A 106 16.51 -9.36 -10.34
CA GLY A 106 16.26 -10.04 -9.08
C GLY A 106 15.28 -11.17 -9.33
N GLU A 107 15.59 -12.34 -8.82
CA GLU A 107 14.61 -13.41 -8.71
C GLU A 107 13.35 -12.85 -8.06
N PRO A 108 12.13 -13.14 -8.59
CA PRO A 108 10.91 -12.77 -7.92
C PRO A 108 10.99 -13.35 -6.50
N VAL A 109 10.95 -12.49 -5.50
CA VAL A 109 10.92 -12.95 -4.11
C VAL A 109 9.68 -13.82 -3.97
N ALA A 110 9.90 -15.13 -3.89
CA ALA A 110 8.85 -16.06 -3.52
C ALA A 110 8.44 -15.66 -2.10
N THR A 111 7.31 -14.98 -1.99
CA THR A 111 6.69 -14.75 -0.69
C THR A 111 6.42 -16.12 -0.09
N THR A 112 7.25 -16.53 0.86
CA THR A 112 7.00 -17.72 1.68
C THR A 112 5.60 -17.54 2.27
N PRO A 113 4.65 -18.47 2.04
CA PRO A 113 3.34 -18.38 2.65
C PRO A 113 3.56 -18.42 4.17
N GLY A 114 3.26 -17.31 4.83
CA GLY A 114 3.16 -17.30 6.28
C GLY A 114 2.22 -18.42 6.71
N THR A 115 2.58 -19.09 7.78
CA THR A 115 1.96 -20.28 8.40
C THR A 115 0.49 -20.04 8.78
N SER A 116 -0.37 -19.82 7.80
CA SER A 116 -1.82 -19.85 7.99
C SER A 116 -2.44 -20.46 6.74
N GLY A 117 -2.99 -21.63 6.90
CA GLY A 117 -3.44 -22.64 5.96
C GLY A 117 -4.37 -22.25 4.80
N SER A 118 -4.14 -21.18 4.09
CA SER A 118 -4.84 -20.85 2.86
C SER A 118 -3.91 -21.10 1.66
N LYS A 119 -4.19 -22.15 0.89
CA LYS A 119 -3.59 -22.44 -0.42
C LYS A 119 -4.13 -21.47 -1.47
N VAL A 120 -3.88 -20.18 -1.33
CA VAL A 120 -4.02 -19.26 -2.44
C VAL A 120 -2.69 -19.24 -3.17
N ALA A 121 -2.66 -19.71 -4.42
CA ALA A 121 -1.52 -19.54 -5.30
C ALA A 121 -1.30 -18.03 -5.51
N VAL A 122 -0.45 -17.44 -4.70
CA VAL A 122 -0.09 -16.02 -4.81
C VAL A 122 0.77 -15.89 -6.05
N ALA A 123 0.25 -15.26 -7.11
CA ALA A 123 1.03 -14.92 -8.29
C ALA A 123 2.31 -14.18 -7.86
N PRO A 124 3.45 -14.42 -8.54
CA PRO A 124 4.72 -13.80 -8.17
C PRO A 124 4.57 -12.27 -8.10
N PHE A 125 5.13 -11.68 -7.05
CA PHE A 125 5.10 -10.24 -6.84
C PHE A 125 6.09 -9.62 -7.83
N GLY A 126 5.58 -9.05 -8.92
CA GLY A 126 6.41 -8.51 -9.99
C GLY A 126 7.13 -7.22 -9.56
N ARG A 127 8.27 -6.92 -10.19
CA ARG A 127 9.07 -5.72 -9.90
C ARG A 127 8.31 -4.41 -9.92
N LEU A 128 7.35 -4.27 -10.84
CA LEU A 128 6.52 -3.07 -10.89
C LEU A 128 5.58 -2.98 -9.68
N ALA A 129 5.12 -4.11 -9.14
CA ALA A 129 4.33 -4.12 -7.91
C ALA A 129 5.19 -3.83 -6.67
N GLU A 130 6.45 -4.29 -6.64
CA GLU A 130 7.41 -3.91 -5.60
C GLU A 130 7.66 -2.40 -5.62
N LEU A 131 7.87 -1.81 -6.79
CA LEU A 131 8.00 -0.36 -6.94
C LEU A 131 6.73 0.36 -6.49
N ALA A 132 5.56 -0.14 -6.87
CA ALA A 132 4.28 0.42 -6.44
C ALA A 132 4.14 0.38 -4.91
N GLN A 133 4.56 -0.70 -4.26
CA GLN A 133 4.57 -0.80 -2.81
C GLN A 133 5.48 0.24 -2.16
N VAL A 134 6.69 0.43 -2.70
CA VAL A 134 7.63 1.47 -2.21
C VAL A 134 7.00 2.86 -2.29
N LEU A 135 6.34 3.19 -3.40
CA LEU A 135 5.67 4.48 -3.56
C LEU A 135 4.49 4.64 -2.58
N LEU A 136 3.70 3.59 -2.37
CA LEU A 136 2.61 3.60 -1.40
C LEU A 136 3.09 3.73 0.06
N LEU A 137 4.33 3.33 0.34
CA LEU A 137 4.99 3.44 1.65
C LEU A 137 5.65 4.79 1.87
N SER A 138 5.78 5.62 0.84
CA SER A 138 6.47 6.90 0.94
C SER A 138 5.69 7.89 1.80
N ASN A 139 6.43 8.80 2.46
CA ASN A 139 5.82 9.87 3.26
C ASN A 139 4.90 10.75 2.42
N GLU A 140 5.21 10.97 1.15
CA GLU A 140 4.41 11.76 0.22
C GLU A 140 3.00 11.17 0.00
N THR A 141 2.85 9.85 0.07
CA THR A 141 1.53 9.20 0.00
C THR A 141 0.79 9.26 1.33
N ALA A 142 1.53 9.17 2.44
CA ALA A 142 0.94 9.11 3.78
C ALA A 142 0.51 10.49 4.33
N PHE A 143 1.22 11.54 3.93
CA PHE A 143 1.00 12.90 4.40
C PHE A 143 0.68 13.80 3.20
N VAL A 144 -0.54 14.29 3.15
CA VAL A 144 -0.97 15.30 2.18
C VAL A 144 -0.82 16.65 2.87
N ASP A 145 0.11 17.47 2.39
CA ASP A 145 0.28 18.86 2.82
C ASP A 145 -0.81 19.78 2.24
#